data_05c02f31732507414f853a7423fc673a
#
_entry.id   05c02f31732507414f853a7423fc673a
#
_cell.length_a   1.000
_cell.length_b   1.000
_cell.length_c   1.000
_cell.angle_alpha   90.00
_cell.angle_beta   90.00
_cell.angle_gamma   90.00
#
_symmetry.space_group_name_H-M   'P 1'
#
loop_
_entity.id
_entity.type
_entity.pdbx_description
1 polymer ?
#
loop_
_entity_poly.entity_id
_entity_poly.type
_entity_poly.pdbx_seq_one_letter_code
_entity_poly.pdbx_strand_id
1 'polypeptide(L)'
;MYIRGKSTWGNTNPLVLVDGIERDMDDIDMNEIETISVLKDASATAVYGVRGGNGVILITTKRGTDSSPKISFSANVTFKNPTTSMHLADHVTAMQAYNQGLANDGSWDKLIPLSTIEAWQRAYNEGNYGAYNDVFPYVNWWDELVSSGYTQNYNVNIRGGTDYMKYFASVGYQGDGDIYNLKENEAFDPRHTYKRYNWRSNFDFNITSTTKLSVNVAGKMAYRNKSLDSDNPFNRIMTESTSDHPVKYSDGYWGDDEEKNPVANMNLAGANLRKTFQGWYDASLEQKLDFITPGLKVGAKISYSSSSTTSTNVARGGNANQALKSIIRYHRVYDYANPILNQDGSVSYPMIENTRLPDAESVPLSPSVEYYDRLDGYTRRFYYEFSVAYNRSFSGHNVGALALFNRQIYDSKDGDNVRFPSYNEDWVGRVTYNWKERYLGEVNVSYTGSEKFARGHRFGLFPSFSLGWRLSEEPFIKKSSLSKVLTNLKLRYSWGKVGSDAGASRWNYIQSFT
;
A
#
# COMPACT_ATOMS: atom_id res chain seq x y z
N MET A 1 2.52 -1.01 11.33
CA MET A 1 2.25 0.00 12.39
C MET A 1 2.12 -0.70 13.74
N TYR A 2 2.71 -0.18 14.83
CA TYR A 2 2.64 -0.79 16.18
C TYR A 2 1.95 0.18 17.14
N ILE A 3 1.03 -0.32 17.98
CA ILE A 3 0.33 0.50 18.98
C ILE A 3 1.01 0.39 20.37
N ARG A 4 1.45 -0.81 20.77
CA ARG A 4 2.10 -1.11 22.07
C ARG A 4 3.39 -1.94 21.94
N GLY A 5 4.07 -1.92 20.80
CA GLY A 5 5.17 -2.82 20.48
C GLY A 5 4.67 -4.19 19.97
N LYS A 6 5.59 -5.16 19.91
CA LYS A 6 5.28 -6.53 19.46
C LYS A 6 4.74 -7.34 20.65
N SER A 7 3.42 -7.53 20.74
CA SER A 7 2.77 -8.30 21.79
C SER A 7 2.48 -9.75 21.39
N THR A 8 2.65 -10.10 20.12
CA THR A 8 2.41 -11.46 19.58
C THR A 8 3.61 -11.95 18.76
N TRP A 9 3.79 -13.27 18.68
CA TRP A 9 4.88 -13.90 17.92
C TRP A 9 4.65 -13.94 16.40
N GLY A 10 3.42 -13.71 15.94
CA GLY A 10 3.04 -13.73 14.53
C GLY A 10 2.78 -12.34 13.98
N ASN A 11 1.61 -12.12 13.37
CA ASN A 11 1.19 -10.83 12.88
C ASN A 11 0.99 -9.84 14.02
N THR A 12 1.73 -8.75 14.01
CA THR A 12 1.72 -7.69 15.03
C THR A 12 0.89 -6.47 14.62
N ASN A 13 0.21 -6.52 13.48
CA ASN A 13 -0.64 -5.43 13.01
C ASN A 13 -1.86 -5.27 13.91
N PRO A 14 -2.29 -4.03 14.19
CA PRO A 14 -3.55 -3.78 14.89
C PRO A 14 -4.74 -4.19 14.02
N LEU A 15 -5.85 -4.52 14.67
CA LEU A 15 -7.13 -4.71 13.99
C LEU A 15 -7.68 -3.35 13.53
N VAL A 16 -7.94 -3.19 12.26
CA VAL A 16 -8.57 -1.98 11.71
C VAL A 16 -10.04 -2.26 11.43
N LEU A 17 -10.91 -1.44 12.01
CA LEU A 17 -12.36 -1.54 11.83
C LEU A 17 -12.89 -0.25 11.23
N VAL A 18 -13.59 -0.36 10.12
CA VAL A 18 -14.31 0.73 9.45
C VAL A 18 -15.80 0.54 9.64
N ASP A 19 -16.43 1.46 10.35
CA ASP A 19 -17.84 1.36 10.77
C ASP A 19 -18.17 0.02 11.48
N GLY A 20 -17.16 -0.51 12.20
CA GLY A 20 -17.24 -1.77 12.95
C GLY A 20 -16.96 -3.04 12.13
N ILE A 21 -16.60 -2.94 10.86
CA ILE A 21 -16.23 -4.06 9.99
C ILE A 21 -14.73 -4.03 9.72
N GLU A 22 -14.08 -5.18 9.78
CA GLU A 22 -12.65 -5.30 9.49
C GLU A 22 -12.34 -5.01 8.02
N ARG A 23 -11.44 -4.03 7.79
CA ARG A 23 -10.99 -3.59 6.46
C ARG A 23 -9.56 -3.10 6.53
N ASP A 24 -8.89 -3.06 5.38
CA ASP A 24 -7.56 -2.46 5.28
C ASP A 24 -7.67 -0.92 5.30
N MET A 25 -6.75 -0.28 6.00
CA MET A 25 -6.73 1.18 6.13
C MET A 25 -6.48 1.87 4.77
N ASP A 26 -5.66 1.25 3.92
CA ASP A 26 -5.29 1.75 2.59
C ASP A 26 -6.46 1.71 1.58
N ASP A 27 -7.56 1.06 1.95
CA ASP A 27 -8.74 0.97 1.11
C ASP A 27 -9.65 2.19 1.18
N ILE A 28 -9.43 3.09 2.14
CA ILE A 28 -10.32 4.21 2.44
C ILE A 28 -9.71 5.52 1.96
N ASP A 29 -10.53 6.39 1.38
CA ASP A 29 -10.14 7.76 1.09
C ASP A 29 -10.19 8.61 2.38
N MET A 30 -9.15 9.41 2.63
CA MET A 30 -9.10 10.29 3.80
C MET A 30 -10.27 11.28 3.85
N ASN A 31 -10.78 11.70 2.68
CA ASN A 31 -11.93 12.59 2.59
C ASN A 31 -13.25 11.96 3.06
N GLU A 32 -13.29 10.62 3.19
CA GLU A 32 -14.46 9.86 3.67
C GLU A 32 -14.46 9.66 5.18
N ILE A 33 -13.34 9.95 5.87
CA ILE A 33 -13.16 9.71 7.30
C ILE A 33 -13.73 10.87 8.10
N GLU A 34 -14.53 10.55 9.12
CA GLU A 34 -15.00 11.50 10.14
C GLU A 34 -14.12 11.47 11.38
N THR A 35 -13.81 10.26 11.92
CA THR A 35 -12.95 10.10 13.10
C THR A 35 -12.08 8.86 13.02
N ILE A 36 -10.90 8.94 13.66
CA ILE A 36 -10.02 7.79 13.91
C ILE A 36 -9.80 7.71 15.43
N SER A 37 -10.09 6.54 16.01
CA SER A 37 -9.85 6.27 17.43
C SER A 37 -8.96 5.05 17.59
N VAL A 38 -7.98 5.12 18.50
CA VAL A 38 -7.05 4.03 18.76
C VAL A 38 -7.29 3.47 20.16
N LEU A 39 -7.73 2.21 20.22
CA LEU A 39 -7.94 1.47 21.46
C LEU A 39 -6.67 0.73 21.84
N LYS A 40 -6.09 1.09 22.98
CA LYS A 40 -4.81 0.55 23.46
C LYS A 40 -4.97 -0.42 24.64
N ASP A 41 -6.00 -0.24 25.47
CA ASP A 41 -6.17 -0.95 26.71
C ASP A 41 -6.84 -2.31 26.51
N ALA A 42 -6.38 -3.33 27.23
CA ALA A 42 -6.94 -4.68 27.13
C ALA A 42 -8.45 -4.73 27.41
N SER A 43 -8.96 -3.92 28.34
CA SER A 43 -10.40 -3.80 28.62
C SER A 43 -11.16 -3.19 27.44
N ALA A 44 -10.59 -2.19 26.76
CA ALA A 44 -11.21 -1.55 25.60
C ALA A 44 -11.19 -2.44 24.34
N THR A 45 -10.17 -3.30 24.20
CA THR A 45 -10.03 -4.22 23.06
C THR A 45 -10.66 -5.59 23.27
N ALA A 46 -11.06 -5.94 24.51
CA ALA A 46 -11.62 -7.25 24.86
C ALA A 46 -12.92 -7.60 24.10
N VAL A 47 -13.71 -6.60 23.71
CA VAL A 47 -14.91 -6.80 22.89
C VAL A 47 -14.61 -7.30 21.47
N TYR A 48 -13.35 -7.27 21.05
CA TYR A 48 -12.88 -7.76 19.75
C TYR A 48 -12.16 -9.10 19.84
N GLY A 49 -12.25 -9.77 21.01
CA GLY A 49 -11.74 -11.13 21.24
C GLY A 49 -10.25 -11.27 20.95
N VAL A 50 -9.87 -12.39 20.34
CA VAL A 50 -8.47 -12.71 19.99
C VAL A 50 -7.84 -11.74 19.02
N ARG A 51 -8.64 -11.01 18.24
CA ARG A 51 -8.14 -10.08 17.24
C ARG A 51 -7.76 -8.70 17.80
N GLY A 52 -8.24 -8.38 19.01
CA GLY A 52 -7.95 -7.13 19.70
C GLY A 52 -6.58 -7.08 20.40
N GLY A 53 -5.82 -8.19 20.42
CA GLY A 53 -4.58 -8.32 21.19
C GLY A 53 -3.47 -7.31 20.87
N ASN A 54 -3.37 -6.88 19.62
CA ASN A 54 -2.38 -5.90 19.15
C ASN A 54 -2.89 -4.45 19.15
N GLY A 55 -4.07 -4.21 19.73
CA GLY A 55 -4.80 -2.95 19.69
C GLY A 55 -5.78 -2.89 18.53
N VAL A 56 -6.67 -1.90 18.58
CA VAL A 56 -7.72 -1.71 17.58
C VAL A 56 -7.76 -0.27 17.12
N ILE A 57 -7.82 -0.07 15.81
CA ILE A 57 -8.04 1.23 15.17
C ILE A 57 -9.48 1.26 14.69
N LEU A 58 -10.28 2.18 15.25
CA LEU A 58 -11.65 2.41 14.84
C LEU A 58 -11.71 3.60 13.91
N ILE A 59 -12.18 3.39 12.69
CA ILE A 59 -12.40 4.42 11.70
C ILE A 59 -13.92 4.55 11.52
N THR A 60 -14.42 5.77 11.74
CA THR A 60 -15.82 6.10 11.46
C THR A 60 -15.86 6.92 10.19
N THR A 61 -16.70 6.52 9.23
CA THR A 61 -16.88 7.25 7.99
C THR A 61 -17.91 8.36 8.13
N LYS A 62 -17.78 9.40 7.29
CA LYS A 62 -18.73 10.53 7.25
C LYS A 62 -20.14 10.06 6.95
N ARG A 63 -21.09 10.67 7.66
CA ARG A 63 -22.51 10.40 7.51
C ARG A 63 -23.30 11.65 7.19
N GLY A 64 -24.55 11.47 6.78
CA GLY A 64 -25.47 12.56 6.59
C GLY A 64 -25.77 13.30 7.90
N THR A 65 -26.11 14.55 7.76
CA THR A 65 -26.52 15.44 8.86
C THR A 65 -27.93 15.91 8.60
N ASP A 66 -28.63 16.29 9.68
CA ASP A 66 -29.97 16.89 9.61
C ASP A 66 -29.83 18.35 9.16
N SER A 67 -29.61 18.54 7.88
CA SER A 67 -29.37 19.85 7.28
C SER A 67 -29.63 19.83 5.77
N SER A 68 -29.80 21.02 5.19
CA SER A 68 -29.78 21.20 3.75
C SER A 68 -28.50 20.60 3.13
N PRO A 69 -28.55 20.15 1.87
CA PRO A 69 -27.41 19.57 1.17
C PRO A 69 -26.19 20.49 1.21
N LYS A 70 -25.06 19.95 1.63
CA LYS A 70 -23.75 20.64 1.59
C LYS A 70 -22.83 19.86 0.66
N ILE A 71 -22.34 20.55 -0.37
CA ILE A 71 -21.39 20.01 -1.32
C ILE A 71 -20.00 20.54 -0.94
N SER A 72 -19.00 19.65 -0.94
CA SER A 72 -17.61 20.00 -0.73
C SER A 72 -16.77 19.42 -1.88
N PHE A 73 -15.85 20.24 -2.38
CA PHE A 73 -14.87 19.86 -3.38
C PHE A 73 -13.47 20.07 -2.81
N SER A 74 -12.59 19.11 -3.02
CA SER A 74 -11.16 19.24 -2.70
C SER A 74 -10.33 18.84 -3.91
N ALA A 75 -9.27 19.61 -4.15
CA ALA A 75 -8.29 19.33 -5.20
C ALA A 75 -6.88 19.55 -4.65
N ASN A 76 -6.03 18.55 -4.82
CA ASN A 76 -4.61 18.62 -4.44
C ASN A 76 -3.76 18.15 -5.60
N VAL A 77 -2.75 18.95 -5.95
CA VAL A 77 -1.70 18.58 -6.90
C VAL A 77 -0.37 18.65 -6.16
N THR A 78 0.38 17.57 -6.17
CA THR A 78 1.68 17.47 -5.52
C THR A 78 2.74 17.15 -6.55
N PHE A 79 3.77 17.97 -6.62
CA PHE A 79 4.94 17.72 -7.46
C PHE A 79 5.95 16.86 -6.70
N LYS A 80 6.49 15.87 -7.40
CA LYS A 80 7.52 14.96 -6.88
C LYS A 80 8.82 15.26 -7.58
N ASN A 81 9.80 15.71 -6.83
CA ASN A 81 11.15 15.89 -7.34
C ASN A 81 12.11 14.97 -6.57
N PRO A 82 13.07 14.35 -7.25
CA PRO A 82 14.14 13.63 -6.56
C PRO A 82 14.84 14.57 -5.58
N THR A 83 15.09 14.12 -4.37
CA THR A 83 15.80 14.89 -3.34
C THR A 83 17.31 14.78 -3.45
N THR A 84 17.79 13.81 -4.21
CA THR A 84 19.21 13.54 -4.49
C THR A 84 19.36 13.34 -5.98
N SER A 85 20.50 13.78 -6.55
CA SER A 85 20.98 13.40 -7.87
C SER A 85 22.29 12.64 -7.72
N MET A 86 22.61 11.80 -8.69
CA MET A 86 23.92 11.16 -8.73
C MET A 86 24.94 12.13 -9.35
N HIS A 87 26.02 12.36 -8.64
CA HIS A 87 27.18 13.05 -9.17
C HIS A 87 28.19 12.01 -9.62
N LEU A 88 28.41 11.93 -10.92
CA LEU A 88 29.35 11.00 -11.52
C LEU A 88 30.67 11.72 -11.76
N ALA A 89 31.79 11.02 -11.57
CA ALA A 89 33.09 11.52 -12.00
C ALA A 89 33.11 11.57 -13.53
N ASP A 90 33.78 12.57 -14.11
CA ASP A 90 34.04 12.56 -15.55
C ASP A 90 34.91 11.33 -15.93
N HIS A 91 34.79 10.90 -17.17
CA HIS A 91 35.45 9.65 -17.60
C HIS A 91 36.97 9.72 -17.54
N VAL A 92 37.58 10.88 -17.76
CA VAL A 92 39.05 11.06 -17.68
C VAL A 92 39.52 10.83 -16.23
N THR A 93 38.82 11.46 -15.27
CA THR A 93 39.08 11.25 -13.84
C THR A 93 38.89 9.78 -13.45
N ALA A 94 37.85 9.12 -13.97
CA ALA A 94 37.55 7.72 -13.70
C ALA A 94 38.68 6.80 -14.26
N MET A 95 39.13 7.01 -15.51
CA MET A 95 40.23 6.26 -16.09
C MET A 95 41.54 6.44 -15.31
N GLN A 96 41.86 7.67 -14.89
CA GLN A 96 43.05 7.95 -14.09
C GLN A 96 43.00 7.26 -12.73
N ALA A 97 41.84 7.31 -12.04
CA ALA A 97 41.67 6.61 -10.78
C ALA A 97 41.75 5.09 -10.93
N TYR A 98 41.19 4.54 -12.01
CA TYR A 98 41.27 3.12 -12.34
C TYR A 98 42.73 2.68 -12.58
N ASN A 99 43.45 3.44 -13.39
CA ASN A 99 44.88 3.20 -13.61
C ASN A 99 45.70 3.27 -12.31
N GLN A 100 45.39 4.20 -11.41
CA GLN A 100 46.05 4.26 -10.11
C GLN A 100 45.75 3.00 -9.28
N GLY A 101 44.52 2.48 -9.31
CA GLY A 101 44.17 1.22 -8.66
C GLY A 101 44.95 0.04 -9.22
N LEU A 102 45.00 -0.11 -10.56
CA LEU A 102 45.77 -1.17 -11.24
C LEU A 102 47.27 -1.10 -10.93
N ALA A 103 47.83 0.11 -10.90
CA ALA A 103 49.23 0.30 -10.55
C ALA A 103 49.55 -0.13 -9.10
N ASN A 104 48.63 0.19 -8.16
CA ASN A 104 48.76 -0.24 -6.76
C ASN A 104 48.68 -1.78 -6.61
N ASP A 105 47.92 -2.44 -7.47
CA ASP A 105 47.78 -3.91 -7.51
C ASP A 105 48.89 -4.59 -8.31
N GLY A 106 49.82 -3.82 -8.92
CA GLY A 106 50.91 -4.34 -9.76
C GLY A 106 50.46 -4.85 -11.14
N SER A 107 49.23 -4.53 -11.58
CA SER A 107 48.63 -4.95 -12.86
C SER A 107 48.96 -3.97 -13.98
N TRP A 108 50.24 -3.77 -14.26
CA TRP A 108 50.77 -2.76 -15.22
C TRP A 108 50.35 -3.03 -16.67
N ASP A 109 50.12 -4.30 -17.02
CA ASP A 109 49.73 -4.77 -18.35
C ASP A 109 48.27 -4.42 -18.70
N LYS A 110 47.46 -4.02 -17.68
CA LYS A 110 46.03 -3.69 -17.84
C LYS A 110 45.75 -2.20 -17.84
N LEU A 111 46.75 -1.36 -17.74
CA LEU A 111 46.59 0.08 -17.72
C LEU A 111 45.91 0.59 -19.00
N ILE A 112 44.94 1.47 -18.84
CA ILE A 112 44.38 2.22 -19.95
C ILE A 112 45.49 3.07 -20.58
N PRO A 113 45.71 3.00 -21.90
CA PRO A 113 46.78 3.76 -22.57
C PRO A 113 46.61 5.27 -22.38
N LEU A 114 47.74 5.97 -22.24
CA LEU A 114 47.73 7.43 -22.11
C LEU A 114 47.07 8.11 -23.33
N SER A 115 47.30 7.57 -24.54
CA SER A 115 46.66 8.05 -25.77
C SER A 115 45.12 8.03 -25.71
N THR A 116 44.54 7.01 -25.07
CA THR A 116 43.09 6.93 -24.83
C THR A 116 42.64 8.06 -23.90
N ILE A 117 43.36 8.27 -22.79
CA ILE A 117 43.05 9.34 -21.82
C ILE A 117 43.14 10.71 -22.48
N GLU A 118 44.19 10.94 -23.31
CA GLU A 118 44.37 12.19 -24.06
C GLU A 118 43.31 12.41 -25.12
N ALA A 119 42.84 11.34 -25.80
CA ALA A 119 41.72 11.43 -26.74
C ALA A 119 40.45 11.90 -26.07
N TRP A 120 40.11 11.32 -24.94
CA TRP A 120 38.96 11.71 -24.13
C TRP A 120 39.10 13.13 -23.56
N GLN A 121 40.29 13.52 -23.09
CA GLN A 121 40.56 14.88 -22.63
C GLN A 121 40.36 15.90 -23.75
N ARG A 122 40.75 15.57 -24.97
CA ARG A 122 40.53 16.41 -26.17
C ARG A 122 39.04 16.52 -26.44
N ALA A 123 38.30 15.39 -26.44
CA ALA A 123 36.87 15.38 -26.66
C ALA A 123 36.12 16.26 -25.63
N TYR A 124 36.53 16.23 -24.37
CA TYR A 124 36.02 17.11 -23.33
C TYR A 124 36.28 18.59 -23.62
N ASN A 125 37.53 18.92 -23.97
CA ASN A 125 37.92 20.31 -24.25
C ASN A 125 37.20 20.89 -25.48
N GLU A 126 36.87 20.05 -26.46
CA GLU A 126 36.16 20.40 -27.68
C GLU A 126 34.62 20.33 -27.53
N GLY A 127 34.11 19.80 -26.42
CA GLY A 127 32.68 19.54 -26.21
C GLY A 127 32.12 18.42 -27.11
N ASN A 128 32.97 17.53 -27.61
CA ASN A 128 32.60 16.43 -28.49
C ASN A 128 32.42 15.11 -27.71
N TYR A 129 31.51 15.11 -26.78
CA TYR A 129 31.12 13.95 -25.98
C TYR A 129 29.64 14.04 -25.56
N GLY A 130 29.04 12.95 -25.09
CA GLY A 130 27.67 12.99 -24.59
C GLY A 130 26.90 11.67 -24.68
N ALA A 131 25.70 11.66 -24.17
CA ALA A 131 24.85 10.48 -24.06
C ALA A 131 24.50 9.80 -25.40
N TYR A 132 24.62 10.51 -26.50
CA TYR A 132 24.31 10.05 -27.87
C TYR A 132 25.51 10.21 -28.81
N ASN A 133 26.71 10.38 -28.26
CA ASN A 133 27.94 10.43 -29.07
C ASN A 133 28.44 9.03 -29.33
N ASP A 134 28.65 8.68 -30.59
CA ASP A 134 29.07 7.32 -30.98
C ASP A 134 30.47 6.97 -30.51
N VAL A 135 31.37 7.95 -30.55
CA VAL A 135 32.81 7.73 -30.30
C VAL A 135 33.19 8.03 -28.86
N PHE A 136 32.62 9.07 -28.27
CA PHE A 136 32.89 9.50 -26.90
C PHE A 136 31.57 9.54 -26.10
N PRO A 137 30.97 8.36 -25.84
CA PRO A 137 29.71 8.30 -25.08
C PRO A 137 30.00 8.71 -23.63
N TYR A 138 29.19 9.62 -23.10
CA TYR A 138 29.17 9.94 -21.67
C TYR A 138 27.74 10.09 -21.21
N VAL A 139 27.24 9.05 -20.58
CA VAL A 139 25.84 8.93 -20.19
C VAL A 139 25.68 9.11 -18.68
N ASN A 140 24.99 10.15 -18.28
CA ASN A 140 24.44 10.19 -16.94
C ASN A 140 23.08 9.45 -16.94
N TRP A 141 23.10 8.17 -16.62
CA TRP A 141 21.91 7.31 -16.63
C TRP A 141 20.80 7.82 -15.70
N TRP A 142 21.17 8.56 -14.65
CA TRP A 142 20.19 9.21 -13.79
C TRP A 142 19.41 10.29 -14.55
N ASP A 143 20.08 11.16 -15.26
CA ASP A 143 19.43 12.26 -15.99
C ASP A 143 18.60 11.76 -17.18
N GLU A 144 18.98 10.62 -17.76
CA GLU A 144 18.21 9.97 -18.82
C GLU A 144 16.91 9.33 -18.31
N LEU A 145 16.93 8.72 -17.13
CA LEU A 145 15.82 7.92 -16.63
C LEU A 145 15.00 8.59 -15.54
N VAL A 146 15.52 9.56 -14.81
CA VAL A 146 14.83 10.16 -13.68
C VAL A 146 14.42 11.58 -14.00
N SER A 147 13.16 11.88 -13.75
CA SER A 147 12.56 13.18 -13.97
C SER A 147 11.65 13.57 -12.80
N SER A 148 10.88 14.64 -12.97
CA SER A 148 9.85 15.02 -12.00
C SER A 148 8.53 14.37 -12.33
N GLY A 149 7.80 13.95 -11.30
CA GLY A 149 6.44 13.43 -11.41
C GLY A 149 5.43 14.33 -10.71
N TYR A 150 4.16 13.96 -10.80
CA TYR A 150 3.11 14.65 -10.05
C TYR A 150 2.01 13.69 -9.63
N THR A 151 1.35 14.02 -8.53
CA THR A 151 0.16 13.33 -8.02
C THR A 151 -1.01 14.30 -8.02
N GLN A 152 -2.16 13.84 -8.48
CA GLN A 152 -3.42 14.59 -8.46
C GLN A 152 -4.45 13.86 -7.62
N ASN A 153 -5.13 14.58 -6.73
CA ASN A 153 -6.23 14.05 -5.94
C ASN A 153 -7.41 15.01 -6.02
N TYR A 154 -8.54 14.51 -6.49
CA TYR A 154 -9.79 15.23 -6.57
C TYR A 154 -10.87 14.47 -5.79
N ASN A 155 -11.64 15.18 -4.99
CA ASN A 155 -12.77 14.60 -4.28
C ASN A 155 -13.96 15.56 -4.28
N VAL A 156 -15.12 15.01 -4.59
CA VAL A 156 -16.41 15.69 -4.44
C VAL A 156 -17.24 14.88 -3.46
N ASN A 157 -17.81 15.54 -2.45
CA ASN A 157 -18.75 14.89 -1.57
C ASN A 157 -19.97 15.78 -1.31
N ILE A 158 -21.09 15.13 -1.05
CA ILE A 158 -22.35 15.76 -0.66
C ILE A 158 -22.88 15.08 0.60
N ARG A 159 -23.33 15.87 1.56
CA ARG A 159 -24.04 15.37 2.74
C ARG A 159 -25.22 16.25 3.10
N GLY A 160 -26.26 15.63 3.61
CA GLY A 160 -27.47 16.31 4.02
C GLY A 160 -28.47 15.32 4.59
N GLY A 161 -29.68 15.76 4.79
CA GLY A 161 -30.74 14.86 5.24
C GLY A 161 -31.96 15.58 5.80
N THR A 162 -32.91 14.77 6.18
CA THR A 162 -34.12 15.11 6.87
C THR A 162 -34.26 14.17 8.07
N ASP A 163 -35.30 14.36 8.87
CA ASP A 163 -35.65 13.44 9.98
C ASP A 163 -35.83 11.99 9.50
N TYR A 164 -36.32 11.79 8.28
CA TYR A 164 -36.57 10.48 7.70
C TYR A 164 -35.29 9.83 7.12
N MET A 165 -34.47 10.59 6.39
CA MET A 165 -33.30 10.05 5.70
C MET A 165 -32.11 11.02 5.82
N LYS A 166 -30.96 10.49 6.22
CA LYS A 166 -29.66 11.19 6.18
C LYS A 166 -28.75 10.50 5.17
N TYR A 167 -28.00 11.29 4.41
CA TYR A 167 -27.15 10.75 3.38
C TYR A 167 -25.79 11.45 3.31
N PHE A 168 -24.80 10.66 2.96
CA PHE A 168 -23.47 11.11 2.54
C PHE A 168 -23.10 10.35 1.27
N ALA A 169 -22.63 11.06 0.25
CA ALA A 169 -22.04 10.46 -0.95
C ALA A 169 -20.73 11.15 -1.30
N SER A 170 -19.76 10.36 -1.78
CA SER A 170 -18.42 10.83 -2.17
C SER A 170 -17.96 10.13 -3.42
N VAL A 171 -17.29 10.86 -4.30
CA VAL A 171 -16.54 10.33 -5.44
C VAL A 171 -15.16 10.97 -5.44
N GLY A 172 -14.13 10.15 -5.54
CA GLY A 172 -12.74 10.56 -5.55
C GLY A 172 -11.98 10.01 -6.75
N TYR A 173 -10.99 10.77 -7.19
CA TYR A 173 -10.00 10.38 -8.20
C TYR A 173 -8.61 10.67 -7.66
N GLN A 174 -7.72 9.69 -7.81
CA GLN A 174 -6.28 9.85 -7.60
C GLN A 174 -5.54 9.43 -8.86
N GLY A 175 -4.73 10.33 -9.39
CA GLY A 175 -3.78 10.05 -10.46
C GLY A 175 -2.37 10.23 -9.93
N ASP A 176 -1.50 9.25 -10.16
CA ASP A 176 -0.12 9.27 -9.69
C ASP A 176 0.80 8.92 -10.86
N GLY A 177 1.62 9.89 -11.28
CA GLY A 177 2.71 9.70 -12.22
C GLY A 177 4.00 9.40 -11.48
N ASP A 178 4.87 8.62 -12.12
CA ASP A 178 6.17 8.28 -11.58
C ASP A 178 7.23 9.33 -11.93
N ILE A 179 8.40 9.18 -11.33
CA ILE A 179 9.58 10.01 -11.59
C ILE A 179 10.43 9.48 -12.76
N TYR A 180 10.06 8.34 -13.36
CA TYR A 180 10.80 7.79 -14.50
C TYR A 180 10.42 8.47 -15.81
N ASN A 181 11.44 8.82 -16.61
CA ASN A 181 11.29 9.43 -17.95
C ASN A 181 11.09 8.35 -19.02
N LEU A 182 10.01 7.56 -18.89
CA LEU A 182 9.68 6.51 -19.85
C LEU A 182 8.80 7.06 -20.97
N LYS A 183 8.94 6.50 -22.16
CA LYS A 183 8.20 6.93 -23.35
C LYS A 183 7.31 5.81 -23.87
N GLU A 184 6.08 6.16 -24.19
CA GLU A 184 5.18 5.28 -24.93
C GLU A 184 5.77 4.93 -26.29
N ASN A 185 5.64 3.68 -26.71
CA ASN A 185 6.03 3.20 -28.01
C ASN A 185 4.81 2.64 -28.77
N GLU A 186 4.97 2.27 -30.03
CA GLU A 186 3.86 1.80 -30.89
C GLU A 186 3.19 0.51 -30.37
N ALA A 187 3.89 -0.27 -29.56
CA ALA A 187 3.41 -1.58 -29.11
C ALA A 187 2.72 -1.53 -27.74
N PHE A 188 3.22 -0.71 -26.83
CA PHE A 188 2.73 -0.59 -25.45
C PHE A 188 3.22 0.68 -24.77
N ASP A 189 2.62 1.00 -23.63
CA ASP A 189 3.02 2.11 -22.76
C ASP A 189 3.79 1.57 -21.54
N PRO A 190 5.12 1.75 -21.44
CA PRO A 190 5.92 1.30 -20.30
C PRO A 190 5.86 2.27 -19.11
N ARG A 191 5.29 3.47 -19.25
CA ARG A 191 5.27 4.49 -18.21
C ARG A 191 4.60 3.98 -16.93
N HIS A 192 5.21 4.25 -15.81
CA HIS A 192 4.63 3.92 -14.52
C HIS A 192 3.51 4.91 -14.19
N THR A 193 2.30 4.41 -14.11
CA THR A 193 1.13 5.21 -13.78
C THR A 193 0.22 4.47 -12.81
N TYR A 194 -0.41 5.22 -11.93
CA TYR A 194 -1.45 4.72 -11.05
C TYR A 194 -2.66 5.64 -11.12
N LYS A 195 -3.85 5.07 -11.33
CA LYS A 195 -5.12 5.79 -11.33
C LYS A 195 -6.09 5.04 -10.43
N ARG A 196 -6.71 5.74 -9.48
CA ARG A 196 -7.71 5.19 -8.57
C ARG A 196 -8.98 6.04 -8.60
N TYR A 197 -10.10 5.37 -8.74
CA TYR A 197 -11.43 5.92 -8.56
C TYR A 197 -12.02 5.28 -7.33
N ASN A 198 -12.55 6.05 -6.42
CA ASN A 198 -13.26 5.57 -5.24
C ASN A 198 -14.62 6.26 -5.13
N TRP A 199 -15.57 5.54 -4.55
CA TRP A 199 -16.91 6.05 -4.27
C TRP A 199 -17.42 5.48 -2.96
N ARG A 200 -18.24 6.27 -2.28
CA ARG A 200 -18.93 5.87 -1.06
C ARG A 200 -20.31 6.51 -1.01
N SER A 201 -21.30 5.76 -0.55
CA SER A 201 -22.64 6.26 -0.25
C SER A 201 -23.11 5.63 1.07
N ASN A 202 -23.40 6.47 2.05
CA ASN A 202 -23.90 6.09 3.36
C ASN A 202 -25.31 6.69 3.53
N PHE A 203 -26.29 5.83 3.76
CA PHE A 203 -27.67 6.21 3.98
C PHE A 203 -28.14 5.71 5.34
N ASP A 204 -28.79 6.58 6.10
CA ASP A 204 -29.45 6.27 7.35
C ASP A 204 -30.94 6.62 7.21
N PHE A 205 -31.80 5.61 7.28
CA PHE A 205 -33.28 5.75 7.19
C PHE A 205 -33.89 5.53 8.57
N ASN A 206 -34.63 6.50 9.07
CA ASN A 206 -35.49 6.35 10.22
C ASN A 206 -36.88 5.86 9.72
N ILE A 207 -37.01 4.53 9.54
CA ILE A 207 -38.23 3.91 8.99
C ILE A 207 -39.42 4.20 9.90
N THR A 208 -39.19 4.14 11.22
CA THR A 208 -40.13 4.59 12.26
C THR A 208 -39.35 5.35 13.33
N SER A 209 -40.01 5.90 14.34
CA SER A 209 -39.36 6.53 15.50
C SER A 209 -38.49 5.56 16.32
N THR A 210 -38.69 4.24 16.13
CA THR A 210 -37.99 3.17 16.86
C THR A 210 -37.14 2.29 15.98
N THR A 211 -37.30 2.37 14.64
CA THR A 211 -36.59 1.51 13.66
C THR A 211 -35.68 2.32 12.77
N LYS A 212 -34.39 2.01 12.81
CA LYS A 212 -33.37 2.63 11.94
C LYS A 212 -32.74 1.58 11.04
N LEU A 213 -32.70 1.85 9.71
CA LEU A 213 -31.97 1.09 8.72
C LEU A 213 -30.79 1.93 8.23
N SER A 214 -29.58 1.38 8.28
CA SER A 214 -28.40 2.00 7.66
C SER A 214 -27.88 1.13 6.53
N VAL A 215 -27.60 1.74 5.37
CA VAL A 215 -27.06 1.07 4.18
C VAL A 215 -25.82 1.83 3.73
N ASN A 216 -24.69 1.12 3.60
CA ASN A 216 -23.45 1.69 3.11
C ASN A 216 -22.99 0.90 1.89
N VAL A 217 -22.69 1.61 0.82
CA VAL A 217 -22.11 1.05 -0.40
C VAL A 217 -20.85 1.84 -0.71
N ALA A 218 -19.73 1.15 -0.84
CA ALA A 218 -18.48 1.79 -1.20
C ALA A 218 -17.67 0.91 -2.13
N GLY A 219 -16.72 1.49 -2.83
CA GLY A 219 -15.83 0.74 -3.68
C GLY A 219 -14.67 1.56 -4.20
N LYS A 220 -13.71 0.86 -4.77
CA LYS A 220 -12.60 1.45 -5.52
C LYS A 220 -12.28 0.64 -6.76
N MET A 221 -11.81 1.33 -7.79
CA MET A 221 -11.25 0.77 -9.00
C MET A 221 -9.88 1.39 -9.20
N ALA A 222 -8.85 0.55 -9.25
CA ALA A 222 -7.47 1.01 -9.42
C ALA A 222 -6.85 0.38 -10.65
N TYR A 223 -6.14 1.21 -11.41
CA TYR A 223 -5.36 0.84 -12.58
C TYR A 223 -3.90 1.19 -12.30
N ARG A 224 -3.03 0.23 -12.44
CA ARG A 224 -1.58 0.43 -12.33
C ARG A 224 -0.92 -0.07 -13.59
N ASN A 225 -0.11 0.76 -14.20
CA ASN A 225 0.79 0.38 -15.26
C ASN A 225 2.23 0.49 -14.80
N LYS A 226 3.09 -0.40 -15.23
CA LYS A 226 4.54 -0.34 -15.01
C LYS A 226 5.28 -1.12 -16.09
N SER A 227 6.55 -0.80 -16.31
CA SER A 227 7.43 -1.64 -17.12
C SER A 227 7.53 -3.06 -16.56
N LEU A 228 7.69 -4.04 -17.44
CA LEU A 228 7.95 -5.44 -17.08
C LEU A 228 9.41 -5.68 -16.68
N ASP A 229 10.31 -4.72 -16.83
CA ASP A 229 11.66 -4.85 -16.30
C ASP A 229 11.57 -5.08 -14.78
N SER A 230 12.04 -6.27 -14.35
CA SER A 230 11.94 -6.71 -12.96
C SER A 230 13.06 -6.21 -12.08
N ASP A 231 14.12 -5.75 -12.67
CA ASP A 231 15.30 -5.28 -11.95
C ASP A 231 15.03 -3.90 -11.34
N ASN A 232 15.71 -3.62 -10.23
CA ASN A 232 15.66 -2.31 -9.63
C ASN A 232 16.37 -1.30 -10.56
N PRO A 233 15.65 -0.33 -11.16
CA PRO A 233 16.25 0.63 -12.09
C PRO A 233 17.40 1.42 -11.46
N PHE A 234 17.31 1.73 -10.16
CA PHE A 234 18.38 2.44 -9.46
C PHE A 234 19.66 1.61 -9.35
N ASN A 235 19.57 0.30 -9.15
CA ASN A 235 20.76 -0.56 -9.17
C ASN A 235 21.43 -0.52 -10.53
N ARG A 236 20.67 -0.60 -11.63
CA ARG A 236 21.22 -0.51 -12.99
C ARG A 236 21.87 0.85 -13.24
N ILE A 237 21.20 1.95 -12.90
CA ILE A 237 21.76 3.31 -13.00
C ILE A 237 23.11 3.43 -12.25
N MET A 238 23.22 2.75 -11.10
CA MET A 238 24.44 2.82 -10.26
C MET A 238 25.58 1.91 -10.73
N THR A 239 25.28 0.85 -11.46
CA THR A 239 26.28 -0.16 -11.85
C THR A 239 26.67 -0.08 -13.32
N GLU A 240 25.88 0.62 -14.13
CA GLU A 240 26.17 0.76 -15.55
C GLU A 240 27.28 1.77 -15.80
N SER A 241 28.20 1.42 -16.71
CA SER A 241 29.27 2.32 -17.13
C SER A 241 28.71 3.56 -17.80
N THR A 242 29.33 4.70 -17.53
CA THR A 242 28.93 5.97 -18.12
C THR A 242 29.47 6.19 -19.51
N SER A 243 30.43 5.38 -19.96
CA SER A 243 31.27 5.66 -21.15
C SER A 243 31.56 4.47 -22.04
N ASP A 244 31.00 3.29 -21.74
CA ASP A 244 31.24 2.11 -22.59
C ASP A 244 30.40 2.15 -23.87
N HIS A 245 29.21 2.74 -23.80
CA HIS A 245 28.30 2.90 -24.94
C HIS A 245 27.36 4.09 -24.77
N PRO A 246 26.85 4.67 -25.86
CA PRO A 246 25.81 5.70 -25.79
C PRO A 246 24.45 5.08 -25.45
N VAL A 247 23.46 5.90 -25.10
CA VAL A 247 22.05 5.47 -25.00
C VAL A 247 21.60 4.87 -26.34
N LYS A 248 21.87 5.59 -27.43
CA LYS A 248 21.67 5.15 -28.80
C LYS A 248 22.77 5.69 -29.69
N TYR A 249 23.20 4.90 -30.66
CA TYR A 249 24.07 5.33 -31.73
C TYR A 249 23.33 6.22 -32.74
N SER A 250 24.08 6.98 -33.52
CA SER A 250 23.57 7.88 -34.56
C SER A 250 22.74 7.16 -35.64
N ASP A 251 22.99 5.88 -35.87
CA ASP A 251 22.22 5.01 -36.78
C ASP A 251 20.91 4.48 -36.16
N GLY A 252 20.59 4.85 -34.90
CA GLY A 252 19.34 4.53 -34.22
C GLY A 252 19.33 3.22 -33.44
N TYR A 253 20.41 2.44 -33.47
CA TYR A 253 20.53 1.23 -32.64
C TYR A 253 20.89 1.58 -31.19
N TRP A 254 20.43 0.74 -30.27
CA TRP A 254 20.77 0.89 -28.86
C TRP A 254 22.23 0.53 -28.60
N GLY A 255 22.91 1.36 -27.80
CA GLY A 255 24.19 1.00 -27.23
C GLY A 255 23.97 0.03 -26.07
N ASP A 256 24.82 -0.98 -25.94
CA ASP A 256 24.70 -1.94 -24.83
C ASP A 256 25.98 -2.77 -24.69
N ASP A 257 26.19 -3.23 -23.45
CA ASP A 257 27.13 -4.28 -23.10
C ASP A 257 26.39 -5.32 -22.26
N GLU A 258 26.21 -6.54 -22.80
CA GLU A 258 25.55 -7.66 -22.13
C GLU A 258 24.12 -7.39 -21.57
N GLU A 259 23.28 -6.71 -22.32
CA GLU A 259 21.88 -6.41 -21.96
C GLU A 259 21.72 -5.47 -20.73
N LYS A 260 22.59 -4.51 -20.55
CA LYS A 260 22.63 -3.64 -19.37
C LYS A 260 22.04 -2.24 -19.59
N ASN A 261 21.87 -1.75 -20.84
CA ASN A 261 21.32 -0.41 -21.09
C ASN A 261 19.99 -0.18 -20.37
N PRO A 262 19.95 0.64 -19.30
CA PRO A 262 18.79 0.76 -18.46
C PRO A 262 17.63 1.49 -19.14
N VAL A 263 17.92 2.41 -20.06
CA VAL A 263 16.89 3.14 -20.83
C VAL A 263 16.21 2.20 -21.80
N ALA A 264 16.99 1.38 -22.53
CA ALA A 264 16.45 0.37 -23.45
C ALA A 264 15.58 -0.64 -22.70
N ASN A 265 16.09 -1.16 -21.60
CA ASN A 265 15.41 -2.20 -20.81
C ASN A 265 14.09 -1.71 -20.25
N MET A 266 14.05 -0.56 -19.59
CA MET A 266 12.81 -0.04 -19.00
C MET A 266 11.76 0.35 -20.05
N ASN A 267 12.18 0.84 -21.21
CA ASN A 267 11.24 1.24 -22.26
C ASN A 267 10.74 0.07 -23.12
N LEU A 268 11.49 -1.05 -23.23
CA LEU A 268 11.23 -2.07 -24.24
C LEU A 268 10.94 -3.46 -23.67
N ALA A 269 11.11 -3.68 -22.37
CA ALA A 269 10.81 -4.97 -21.73
C ALA A 269 9.32 -5.38 -21.80
N GLY A 270 8.46 -4.44 -22.08
CA GLY A 270 7.00 -4.63 -22.05
C GLY A 270 6.33 -3.84 -20.93
N ALA A 271 5.04 -4.05 -20.76
CA ALA A 271 4.22 -3.40 -19.74
C ALA A 271 3.38 -4.41 -18.97
N ASN A 272 3.17 -4.14 -17.67
CA ASN A 272 2.24 -4.86 -16.81
C ASN A 272 1.10 -3.92 -16.42
N LEU A 273 -0.09 -4.19 -16.96
CA LEU A 273 -1.32 -3.49 -16.64
C LEU A 273 -2.06 -4.27 -15.56
N ARG A 274 -2.16 -3.70 -14.37
CA ARG A 274 -2.87 -4.32 -13.25
C ARG A 274 -4.15 -3.54 -12.97
N LYS A 275 -5.28 -4.27 -12.89
CA LYS A 275 -6.60 -3.74 -12.56
C LYS A 275 -7.06 -4.37 -11.26
N THR A 276 -7.45 -3.54 -10.30
CA THR A 276 -8.02 -4.00 -9.02
C THR A 276 -9.40 -3.37 -8.85
N PHE A 277 -10.38 -4.21 -8.60
CA PHE A 277 -11.71 -3.80 -8.20
C PHE A 277 -11.97 -4.25 -6.77
N GLN A 278 -12.52 -3.36 -5.93
CA GLN A 278 -12.98 -3.68 -4.58
C GLN A 278 -14.35 -3.07 -4.35
N GLY A 279 -15.22 -3.83 -3.70
CA GLY A 279 -16.56 -3.40 -3.33
C GLY A 279 -16.89 -3.77 -1.90
N TRP A 280 -17.63 -2.89 -1.19
CA TRP A 280 -18.08 -3.05 0.18
C TRP A 280 -19.56 -2.71 0.28
N TYR A 281 -20.33 -3.60 0.86
CA TYR A 281 -21.78 -3.52 0.96
C TYR A 281 -22.18 -3.88 2.38
N ASP A 282 -22.68 -2.91 3.15
CA ASP A 282 -23.08 -3.09 4.52
C ASP A 282 -24.56 -2.70 4.67
N ALA A 283 -25.28 -3.46 5.47
CA ALA A 283 -26.62 -3.09 5.91
C ALA A 283 -26.74 -3.39 7.41
N SER A 284 -27.36 -2.48 8.16
CA SER A 284 -27.66 -2.69 9.56
C SER A 284 -29.06 -2.18 9.91
N LEU A 285 -29.76 -2.97 10.72
CA LEU A 285 -31.06 -2.66 11.24
C LEU A 285 -30.99 -2.54 12.77
N GLU A 286 -31.46 -1.45 13.32
CA GLU A 286 -31.60 -1.24 14.77
C GLU A 286 -33.08 -1.02 15.11
N GLN A 287 -33.54 -1.75 16.11
CA GLN A 287 -34.91 -1.61 16.64
C GLN A 287 -34.85 -1.29 18.14
N LYS A 288 -35.40 -0.15 18.54
CA LYS A 288 -35.63 0.18 19.95
C LYS A 288 -36.86 -0.59 20.46
N LEU A 289 -36.71 -1.16 21.65
CA LEU A 289 -37.73 -1.96 22.32
C LEU A 289 -38.17 -1.29 23.62
N ASP A 290 -38.30 0.05 23.60
CA ASP A 290 -38.69 0.84 24.77
C ASP A 290 -40.08 0.44 25.32
N PHE A 291 -40.92 -0.20 24.50
CA PHE A 291 -42.22 -0.75 24.91
C PHE A 291 -42.08 -1.99 25.84
N ILE A 292 -40.92 -2.69 25.82
CA ILE A 292 -40.61 -3.77 26.78
C ILE A 292 -39.94 -3.16 28.00
N THR A 293 -38.85 -2.41 27.80
CA THR A 293 -38.18 -1.66 28.84
C THR A 293 -37.37 -0.50 28.23
N PRO A 294 -37.49 0.72 28.81
CA PRO A 294 -36.75 1.87 28.30
C PRO A 294 -35.25 1.62 28.21
N GLY A 295 -34.68 1.90 27.03
CA GLY A 295 -33.26 1.75 26.76
C GLY A 295 -32.82 0.37 26.22
N LEU A 296 -33.77 -0.55 26.01
CA LEU A 296 -33.48 -1.83 25.33
C LEU A 296 -33.52 -1.63 23.82
N LYS A 297 -32.53 -2.21 23.11
CA LYS A 297 -32.51 -2.25 21.67
C LYS A 297 -31.88 -3.56 21.14
N VAL A 298 -32.31 -3.96 19.98
CA VAL A 298 -31.75 -5.07 19.23
C VAL A 298 -31.18 -4.57 17.91
N GLY A 299 -30.12 -5.22 17.44
CA GLY A 299 -29.49 -4.88 16.20
C GLY A 299 -29.11 -6.10 15.38
N ALA A 300 -29.16 -5.97 14.06
CA ALA A 300 -28.63 -6.93 13.12
C ALA A 300 -27.77 -6.18 12.10
N LYS A 301 -26.61 -6.76 11.71
CA LYS A 301 -25.73 -6.20 10.69
C LYS A 301 -25.26 -7.31 9.76
N ILE A 302 -25.21 -6.99 8.48
CA ILE A 302 -24.56 -7.83 7.47
C ILE A 302 -23.57 -6.99 6.67
N SER A 303 -22.47 -7.60 6.28
CA SER A 303 -21.49 -6.98 5.41
C SER A 303 -20.95 -7.99 4.41
N TYR A 304 -20.85 -7.58 3.17
CA TYR A 304 -20.15 -8.32 2.13
C TYR A 304 -19.10 -7.42 1.51
N SER A 305 -17.88 -7.95 1.39
CA SER A 305 -16.81 -7.28 0.65
C SER A 305 -16.15 -8.25 -0.32
N SER A 306 -15.77 -7.73 -1.48
CA SER A 306 -15.02 -8.50 -2.47
C SER A 306 -13.92 -7.64 -3.09
N SER A 307 -12.81 -8.28 -3.39
CA SER A 307 -11.71 -7.69 -4.16
C SER A 307 -11.31 -8.68 -5.24
N SER A 308 -11.00 -8.18 -6.43
CA SER A 308 -10.37 -8.98 -7.48
C SER A 308 -9.27 -8.15 -8.14
N THR A 309 -8.16 -8.80 -8.46
CA THR A 309 -7.04 -8.20 -9.16
C THR A 309 -6.68 -9.06 -10.36
N THR A 310 -6.67 -8.42 -11.52
CA THR A 310 -6.18 -9.01 -12.77
C THR A 310 -4.96 -8.26 -13.26
N SER A 311 -4.05 -8.95 -13.90
CA SER A 311 -2.92 -8.33 -14.59
C SER A 311 -2.83 -8.83 -16.03
N THR A 312 -2.45 -7.92 -16.91
CA THR A 312 -2.15 -8.20 -18.31
C THR A 312 -0.69 -7.83 -18.56
N ASN A 313 0.12 -8.79 -18.93
CA ASN A 313 1.47 -8.53 -19.43
C ASN A 313 1.40 -8.33 -20.93
N VAL A 314 2.03 -7.27 -21.41
CA VAL A 314 2.15 -6.93 -22.83
C VAL A 314 3.63 -6.86 -23.16
N ALA A 315 4.12 -7.78 -23.97
CA ALA A 315 5.53 -7.83 -24.33
C ALA A 315 5.74 -8.52 -25.67
N ARG A 316 6.84 -8.20 -26.34
CA ARG A 316 7.27 -8.99 -27.51
C ARG A 316 7.65 -10.39 -27.05
N GLY A 317 7.13 -11.44 -27.72
CA GLY A 317 7.35 -12.83 -27.35
C GLY A 317 6.75 -13.23 -25.99
N GLY A 318 5.76 -12.46 -25.47
CA GLY A 318 4.94 -12.81 -24.31
C GLY A 318 5.54 -12.56 -22.92
N ASN A 319 6.82 -12.23 -22.79
CA ASN A 319 7.45 -11.93 -21.51
C ASN A 319 8.66 -11.00 -21.64
N ALA A 320 9.08 -10.41 -20.48
CA ALA A 320 10.17 -9.45 -20.44
C ALA A 320 11.49 -9.99 -21.02
N ASN A 321 11.87 -11.22 -20.69
CA ASN A 321 13.13 -11.79 -21.16
C ASN A 321 13.17 -11.95 -22.68
N GLN A 322 12.07 -12.41 -23.28
CA GLN A 322 11.96 -12.51 -24.75
C GLN A 322 11.95 -11.13 -25.39
N ALA A 323 11.24 -10.18 -24.79
CA ALA A 323 11.21 -8.80 -25.27
C ALA A 323 12.62 -8.18 -25.27
N LEU A 324 13.36 -8.30 -24.16
CA LEU A 324 14.71 -7.77 -24.03
C LEU A 324 15.68 -8.43 -25.02
N LYS A 325 15.59 -9.75 -25.23
CA LYS A 325 16.40 -10.46 -26.22
C LYS A 325 16.05 -10.11 -27.67
N SER A 326 14.84 -9.58 -27.93
CA SER A 326 14.44 -9.12 -29.26
C SER A 326 14.94 -7.72 -29.64
N ILE A 327 15.55 -7.00 -28.70
CA ILE A 327 16.09 -5.65 -28.95
C ILE A 327 17.45 -5.78 -29.61
N ILE A 328 17.60 -5.22 -30.79
CA ILE A 328 18.90 -5.14 -31.48
C ILE A 328 19.73 -4.05 -30.84
N ARG A 329 20.88 -4.43 -30.34
CA ARG A 329 21.84 -3.59 -29.66
C ARG A 329 23.20 -3.79 -30.27
N TYR A 330 24.09 -2.82 -30.10
CA TYR A 330 25.48 -2.91 -30.53
C TYR A 330 26.42 -2.48 -29.43
N HIS A 331 27.55 -3.18 -29.34
CA HIS A 331 28.74 -2.74 -28.61
C HIS A 331 29.77 -2.39 -29.64
N ARG A 332 30.26 -1.14 -29.63
CA ARG A 332 31.25 -0.61 -30.58
C ARG A 332 32.45 -0.09 -29.84
N VAL A 333 33.63 -0.56 -30.22
CA VAL A 333 34.89 -0.14 -29.63
C VAL A 333 35.71 0.62 -30.69
N TYR A 334 36.28 1.73 -30.27
CA TYR A 334 37.08 2.60 -31.13
C TYR A 334 38.57 2.57 -30.72
N ASP A 335 39.49 2.63 -31.69
CA ASP A 335 40.90 2.70 -31.44
C ASP A 335 41.34 4.14 -31.18
N TYR A 336 41.36 4.51 -29.94
CA TYR A 336 41.79 5.86 -29.52
C TYR A 336 43.32 6.03 -29.59
N ALA A 337 44.07 4.93 -29.70
CA ALA A 337 45.54 4.98 -29.77
C ALA A 337 46.07 5.34 -31.16
N ASN A 338 45.28 5.04 -32.22
CA ASN A 338 45.69 5.24 -33.60
C ASN A 338 44.68 6.16 -34.34
N PRO A 339 44.60 7.44 -33.97
CA PRO A 339 43.71 8.38 -34.64
C PRO A 339 44.11 8.64 -36.08
N ILE A 340 43.10 8.87 -36.93
CA ILE A 340 43.28 9.24 -38.34
C ILE A 340 43.08 10.74 -38.47
N LEU A 341 44.09 11.44 -38.98
CA LEU A 341 43.98 12.85 -39.36
C LEU A 341 43.35 12.93 -40.74
N ASN A 342 42.17 13.52 -40.84
CA ASN A 342 41.42 13.70 -42.09
C ASN A 342 41.98 14.88 -42.89
N GLN A 343 41.64 14.95 -44.18
CA GLN A 343 42.11 16.02 -45.10
C GLN A 343 41.59 17.41 -44.69
N ASP A 344 40.48 17.48 -43.97
CA ASP A 344 39.88 18.72 -43.45
C ASP A 344 40.50 19.17 -42.11
N GLY A 345 41.50 18.41 -41.59
CA GLY A 345 42.15 18.66 -40.31
C GLY A 345 41.37 18.09 -39.09
N SER A 346 40.23 17.45 -39.30
CA SER A 346 39.53 16.74 -38.21
C SER A 346 40.23 15.41 -37.86
N VAL A 347 40.01 14.95 -36.63
CA VAL A 347 40.54 13.67 -36.13
C VAL A 347 39.39 12.68 -36.02
N SER A 348 39.54 11.51 -36.62
CA SER A 348 38.61 10.40 -36.49
C SER A 348 39.28 9.19 -35.86
N TYR A 349 38.48 8.31 -35.24
CA TYR A 349 38.96 7.09 -34.57
C TYR A 349 38.37 5.88 -35.29
N PRO A 350 39.23 4.95 -35.78
CA PRO A 350 38.72 3.77 -36.47
C PRO A 350 37.96 2.85 -35.49
N MET A 351 36.82 2.34 -35.94
CA MET A 351 36.06 1.33 -35.21
C MET A 351 36.80 -0.01 -35.37
N ILE A 352 37.18 -0.63 -34.24
CA ILE A 352 37.88 -1.92 -34.21
C ILE A 352 36.97 -3.08 -33.83
N GLU A 353 35.81 -2.80 -33.20
CA GLU A 353 34.81 -3.78 -32.87
C GLU A 353 33.41 -3.23 -33.12
N ASN A 354 32.53 -4.09 -33.63
CA ASN A 354 31.12 -3.79 -33.84
C ASN A 354 30.30 -5.07 -33.59
N THR A 355 30.11 -5.39 -32.31
CA THR A 355 29.46 -6.62 -31.89
C THR A 355 27.95 -6.39 -31.73
N ARG A 356 27.15 -7.19 -32.46
CA ARG A 356 25.69 -7.19 -32.35
C ARG A 356 25.25 -8.04 -31.16
N LEU A 357 24.35 -7.50 -30.34
CA LEU A 357 23.75 -8.16 -29.20
C LEU A 357 22.20 -8.19 -29.35
N PRO A 358 21.52 -9.30 -29.09
CA PRO A 358 22.09 -10.65 -28.97
C PRO A 358 22.64 -11.13 -30.31
N ASP A 359 23.52 -12.12 -30.26
CA ASP A 359 24.07 -12.74 -31.49
C ASP A 359 22.92 -13.18 -32.42
N ALA A 360 23.06 -12.88 -33.72
CA ALA A 360 22.01 -13.05 -34.72
C ALA A 360 21.45 -14.48 -34.83
N GLU A 361 22.24 -15.47 -34.42
CA GLU A 361 21.87 -16.88 -34.48
C GLU A 361 21.06 -17.36 -33.27
N SER A 362 21.05 -16.62 -32.16
CA SER A 362 20.52 -17.11 -30.88
C SER A 362 19.04 -16.81 -30.60
N VAL A 363 18.40 -15.86 -31.30
CA VAL A 363 16.98 -15.52 -31.04
C VAL A 363 16.25 -15.16 -32.33
N PRO A 364 15.21 -15.89 -32.72
CA PRO A 364 14.29 -15.44 -33.74
C PRO A 364 13.61 -14.15 -33.24
N LEU A 365 13.77 -13.05 -33.95
CA LEU A 365 13.03 -11.81 -33.71
C LEU A 365 11.54 -12.15 -33.80
N SER A 366 10.86 -12.33 -32.68
CA SER A 366 9.40 -12.38 -32.68
C SER A 366 8.88 -10.96 -32.81
N PRO A 367 8.32 -10.56 -33.97
CA PRO A 367 7.76 -9.22 -34.14
C PRO A 367 6.43 -9.07 -33.40
N SER A 368 5.82 -10.18 -32.95
CA SER A 368 4.49 -10.17 -32.37
C SER A 368 4.53 -9.71 -30.92
N VAL A 369 3.66 -8.75 -30.63
CA VAL A 369 3.33 -8.36 -29.25
C VAL A 369 2.26 -9.31 -28.74
N GLU A 370 2.52 -9.95 -27.64
CA GLU A 370 1.60 -10.90 -27.02
C GLU A 370 1.01 -10.32 -25.74
N TYR A 371 -0.26 -10.66 -25.49
CA TYR A 371 -1.01 -10.27 -24.30
C TYR A 371 -1.24 -11.50 -23.43
N TYR A 372 -0.84 -11.42 -22.19
CA TYR A 372 -1.00 -12.51 -21.25
C TYR A 372 -1.82 -12.05 -20.04
N ASP A 373 -3.09 -12.46 -20.01
CA ASP A 373 -4.03 -12.14 -18.94
C ASP A 373 -3.95 -13.15 -17.81
N ARG A 374 -3.94 -12.66 -16.58
CA ARG A 374 -3.91 -13.48 -15.38
C ARG A 374 -4.80 -12.91 -14.28
N LEU A 375 -5.55 -13.78 -13.62
CA LEU A 375 -6.18 -13.47 -12.35
C LEU A 375 -5.11 -13.58 -11.24
N ASP A 376 -4.63 -12.45 -10.73
CA ASP A 376 -3.61 -12.41 -9.68
C ASP A 376 -4.15 -12.85 -8.33
N GLY A 377 -5.34 -12.36 -7.97
CA GLY A 377 -5.96 -12.74 -6.72
C GLY A 377 -7.40 -12.27 -6.61
N TYR A 378 -8.12 -12.90 -5.70
CA TYR A 378 -9.42 -12.41 -5.23
C TYR A 378 -9.52 -12.62 -3.72
N THR A 379 -10.33 -11.81 -3.08
CA THR A 379 -10.75 -11.99 -1.70
C THR A 379 -12.25 -11.75 -1.58
N ARG A 380 -12.90 -12.50 -0.70
CA ARG A 380 -14.31 -12.32 -0.36
C ARG A 380 -14.44 -12.43 1.15
N ARG A 381 -15.20 -11.52 1.74
CA ARG A 381 -15.49 -11.54 3.17
C ARG A 381 -16.98 -11.35 3.36
N PHE A 382 -17.60 -12.26 4.09
CA PHE A 382 -18.96 -12.16 4.52
C PHE A 382 -19.01 -12.11 6.05
N TYR A 383 -19.70 -11.12 6.59
CA TYR A 383 -19.82 -10.87 8.03
C TYR A 383 -21.28 -10.69 8.38
N TYR A 384 -21.70 -11.26 9.50
CA TYR A 384 -22.99 -10.96 10.10
C TYR A 384 -22.90 -10.88 11.62
N GLU A 385 -23.75 -10.05 12.20
CA GLU A 385 -23.78 -9.72 13.62
C GLU A 385 -25.21 -9.58 14.10
N PHE A 386 -25.46 -10.07 15.32
CA PHE A 386 -26.68 -9.82 16.08
C PHE A 386 -26.29 -9.27 17.44
N SER A 387 -27.03 -8.25 17.92
CA SER A 387 -26.76 -7.61 19.20
C SER A 387 -28.01 -7.29 19.96
N VAL A 388 -27.89 -7.37 21.29
CA VAL A 388 -28.88 -6.87 22.25
C VAL A 388 -28.19 -5.91 23.18
N ALA A 389 -28.64 -4.68 23.24
CA ALA A 389 -28.07 -3.64 24.08
C ALA A 389 -29.12 -3.02 25.00
N TYR A 390 -28.72 -2.75 26.23
CA TYR A 390 -29.53 -2.08 27.22
C TYR A 390 -28.76 -0.92 27.83
N ASN A 391 -29.31 0.29 27.81
CA ASN A 391 -28.72 1.46 28.43
C ASN A 391 -29.77 2.26 29.15
N ARG A 392 -29.59 2.44 30.46
CA ARG A 392 -30.55 3.16 31.30
C ARG A 392 -29.87 4.02 32.35
N SER A 393 -30.39 5.21 32.53
CA SER A 393 -29.96 6.13 33.59
C SER A 393 -31.14 6.35 34.57
N PHE A 394 -30.89 6.20 35.88
CA PHE A 394 -31.85 6.43 36.93
C PHE A 394 -31.17 6.83 38.24
N SER A 395 -31.65 7.85 38.93
CA SER A 395 -31.16 8.29 40.26
C SER A 395 -29.62 8.45 40.34
N GLY A 396 -28.96 8.88 39.25
CA GLY A 396 -27.52 9.03 39.17
C GLY A 396 -26.75 7.73 38.89
N HIS A 397 -27.43 6.61 38.67
CA HIS A 397 -26.89 5.35 38.20
C HIS A 397 -27.02 5.26 36.68
N ASN A 398 -25.96 4.92 35.99
CA ASN A 398 -25.96 4.62 34.56
C ASN A 398 -25.55 3.17 34.39
N VAL A 399 -26.40 2.36 33.82
CA VAL A 399 -26.17 0.93 33.57
C VAL A 399 -26.19 0.70 32.06
N GLY A 400 -25.15 0.03 31.55
CA GLY A 400 -25.09 -0.45 30.17
C GLY A 400 -24.86 -1.95 30.16
N ALA A 401 -25.54 -2.66 29.27
CA ALA A 401 -25.26 -4.07 28.97
C ALA A 401 -25.31 -4.29 27.47
N LEU A 402 -24.42 -5.17 26.96
CA LEU A 402 -24.35 -5.59 25.57
C LEU A 402 -24.12 -7.10 25.52
N ALA A 403 -24.92 -7.79 24.73
CA ALA A 403 -24.65 -9.14 24.25
C ALA A 403 -24.56 -9.09 22.73
N LEU A 404 -23.51 -9.66 22.16
CA LEU A 404 -23.23 -9.62 20.75
C LEU A 404 -22.74 -10.99 20.27
N PHE A 405 -23.24 -11.40 19.13
CA PHE A 405 -22.76 -12.54 18.37
C PHE A 405 -22.37 -12.06 16.99
N ASN A 406 -21.18 -12.46 16.51
CA ASN A 406 -20.80 -12.26 15.13
C ASN A 406 -20.10 -13.48 14.53
N ARG A 407 -20.17 -13.57 13.22
CA ARG A 407 -19.41 -14.55 12.45
C ARG A 407 -18.89 -13.94 11.17
N GLN A 408 -17.64 -14.26 10.87
CA GLN A 408 -16.96 -13.84 9.64
C GLN A 408 -16.52 -15.05 8.84
N ILE A 409 -16.73 -14.99 7.55
CA ILE A 409 -16.26 -15.96 6.56
C ILE A 409 -15.32 -15.22 5.61
N TYR A 410 -14.12 -15.71 5.45
CA TYR A 410 -13.12 -15.15 4.56
C TYR A 410 -12.62 -16.19 3.56
N ASP A 411 -12.66 -15.84 2.27
CA ASP A 411 -12.24 -16.65 1.15
C ASP A 411 -11.25 -15.85 0.30
N SER A 412 -10.16 -16.48 -0.14
CA SER A 412 -9.16 -15.85 -0.99
C SER A 412 -8.51 -16.85 -1.93
N LYS A 413 -7.87 -16.34 -2.99
CA LYS A 413 -7.06 -17.17 -3.89
C LYS A 413 -5.76 -17.62 -3.23
N ASP A 414 -5.31 -16.96 -2.17
CA ASP A 414 -3.98 -17.16 -1.61
C ASP A 414 -3.94 -18.21 -0.49
N GLY A 415 -2.88 -19.02 -0.51
CA GLY A 415 -2.59 -20.02 0.52
C GLY A 415 -3.66 -21.09 0.70
N ASP A 416 -3.81 -21.55 1.93
CA ASP A 416 -4.78 -22.59 2.29
C ASP A 416 -6.25 -22.20 2.09
N ASN A 417 -6.52 -20.91 1.97
CA ASN A 417 -7.88 -20.38 1.77
C ASN A 417 -8.44 -20.60 0.35
N VAL A 418 -7.61 -21.01 -0.59
CA VAL A 418 -8.05 -21.33 -1.96
C VAL A 418 -9.08 -22.48 -1.98
N ARG A 419 -8.94 -23.44 -1.05
CA ARG A 419 -9.81 -24.63 -0.96
C ARG A 419 -10.75 -24.60 0.23
N PHE A 420 -10.38 -23.85 1.27
CA PHE A 420 -11.07 -23.85 2.56
C PHE A 420 -11.18 -22.42 3.09
N PRO A 421 -12.37 -21.79 3.01
CA PRO A 421 -12.60 -20.48 3.62
C PRO A 421 -12.27 -20.45 5.11
N SER A 422 -11.79 -19.33 5.60
CA SER A 422 -11.55 -19.10 7.02
C SER A 422 -12.83 -18.67 7.74
N TYR A 423 -12.98 -19.12 8.98
CA TYR A 423 -14.15 -18.84 9.82
C TYR A 423 -13.71 -18.35 11.19
N ASN A 424 -14.25 -17.21 11.59
CA ASN A 424 -14.13 -16.71 12.97
C ASN A 424 -15.51 -16.47 13.52
N GLU A 425 -15.70 -16.75 14.81
CA GLU A 425 -16.97 -16.59 15.53
C GLU A 425 -16.71 -16.01 16.92
N ASP A 426 -17.46 -14.95 17.27
CA ASP A 426 -17.31 -14.26 18.54
C ASP A 426 -18.66 -14.14 19.25
N TRP A 427 -18.66 -14.48 20.54
CA TRP A 427 -19.71 -14.21 21.50
C TRP A 427 -19.18 -13.23 22.53
N VAL A 428 -19.79 -12.05 22.64
CA VAL A 428 -19.29 -10.97 23.50
C VAL A 428 -20.38 -10.54 24.47
N GLY A 429 -20.03 -10.50 25.75
CA GLY A 429 -20.83 -9.87 26.81
C GLY A 429 -20.08 -8.69 27.41
N ARG A 430 -20.77 -7.57 27.60
CA ARG A 430 -20.24 -6.38 28.26
C ARG A 430 -21.26 -5.81 29.22
N VAL A 431 -20.81 -5.45 30.41
CA VAL A 431 -21.61 -4.70 31.39
C VAL A 431 -20.83 -3.49 31.84
N THR A 432 -21.46 -2.32 31.83
CA THR A 432 -20.89 -1.07 32.31
C THR A 432 -21.77 -0.49 33.42
N TYR A 433 -21.11 0.09 34.40
CA TYR A 433 -21.79 0.77 35.50
C TYR A 433 -21.09 2.10 35.80
N ASN A 434 -21.86 3.13 36.00
CA ASN A 434 -21.36 4.44 36.39
C ASN A 434 -22.34 5.06 37.40
N TRP A 435 -21.81 5.46 38.59
CA TRP A 435 -22.58 6.16 39.59
C TRP A 435 -22.12 7.61 39.74
N LYS A 436 -23.00 8.54 39.40
CA LYS A 436 -22.79 9.99 39.49
C LYS A 436 -21.48 10.45 38.83
N GLU A 437 -21.01 9.72 37.82
CA GLU A 437 -19.71 9.92 37.14
C GLU A 437 -18.48 9.83 38.05
N ARG A 438 -18.64 9.35 39.29
CA ARG A 438 -17.55 9.18 40.26
C ARG A 438 -16.92 7.82 40.20
N TYR A 439 -17.75 6.79 40.25
CA TYR A 439 -17.32 5.39 40.25
C TYR A 439 -17.75 4.74 38.96
N LEU A 440 -16.79 4.19 38.25
CA LEU A 440 -16.99 3.55 36.96
C LEU A 440 -16.52 2.11 37.04
N GLY A 441 -17.30 1.19 36.54
CA GLY A 441 -16.97 -0.22 36.44
C GLY A 441 -17.33 -0.75 35.08
N GLU A 442 -16.52 -1.64 34.55
CA GLU A 442 -16.77 -2.33 33.29
C GLU A 442 -16.27 -3.76 33.38
N VAL A 443 -17.08 -4.71 32.92
CA VAL A 443 -16.71 -6.12 32.77
C VAL A 443 -17.02 -6.54 31.35
N ASN A 444 -16.06 -7.18 30.70
CA ASN A 444 -16.22 -7.76 29.38
C ASN A 444 -15.83 -9.25 29.41
N VAL A 445 -16.58 -10.04 28.67
CA VAL A 445 -16.28 -11.46 28.43
C VAL A 445 -16.41 -11.72 26.95
N SER A 446 -15.36 -12.24 26.34
CA SER A 446 -15.38 -12.66 24.94
C SER A 446 -15.10 -14.17 24.86
N TYR A 447 -15.93 -14.90 24.13
CA TYR A 447 -15.76 -16.31 23.82
C TYR A 447 -15.60 -16.43 22.31
N THR A 448 -14.35 -16.54 21.86
CA THR A 448 -13.95 -16.43 20.45
C THR A 448 -13.47 -17.77 19.92
N GLY A 449 -13.98 -18.15 18.74
CA GLY A 449 -13.61 -19.35 18.01
C GLY A 449 -12.85 -19.05 16.71
N SER A 450 -11.82 -19.87 16.46
CA SER A 450 -11.05 -19.88 15.22
C SER A 450 -10.96 -21.31 14.67
N GLU A 451 -11.18 -21.48 13.37
CA GLU A 451 -11.07 -22.78 12.69
C GLU A 451 -9.64 -23.31 12.59
N LYS A 452 -8.63 -22.47 12.87
CA LYS A 452 -7.22 -22.87 12.84
C LYS A 452 -6.87 -23.92 13.88
N PHE A 453 -7.73 -24.07 14.91
CA PHE A 453 -7.52 -25.02 16.00
C PHE A 453 -8.34 -26.30 15.83
N ALA A 454 -7.87 -27.39 16.46
CA ALA A 454 -8.55 -28.69 16.44
C ALA A 454 -9.98 -28.62 16.99
N ARG A 455 -10.86 -29.50 16.53
CA ARG A 455 -12.21 -29.64 17.09
C ARG A 455 -12.12 -29.86 18.61
N GLY A 456 -12.96 -29.16 19.39
CA GLY A 456 -12.93 -29.17 20.85
C GLY A 456 -12.00 -28.12 21.48
N HIS A 457 -11.08 -27.55 20.72
CA HIS A 457 -10.13 -26.52 21.18
C HIS A 457 -10.23 -25.20 20.39
N ARG A 458 -11.29 -25.04 19.60
CA ARG A 458 -11.47 -23.86 18.72
C ARG A 458 -11.81 -22.59 19.46
N PHE A 459 -12.42 -22.68 20.64
CA PHE A 459 -12.92 -21.55 21.40
C PHE A 459 -12.04 -21.25 22.61
N GLY A 460 -11.76 -19.97 22.81
CA GLY A 460 -11.07 -19.43 23.98
C GLY A 460 -11.91 -18.41 24.72
N LEU A 461 -11.80 -18.37 26.05
CA LEU A 461 -12.47 -17.39 26.90
C LEU A 461 -11.50 -16.27 27.30
N PHE A 462 -11.91 -15.02 27.08
CA PHE A 462 -11.11 -13.81 27.28
C PHE A 462 -11.87 -12.81 28.16
N PRO A 463 -11.80 -12.94 29.49
CA PRO A 463 -12.41 -11.99 30.41
C PRO A 463 -11.52 -10.75 30.60
N SER A 464 -12.17 -9.60 30.85
CA SER A 464 -11.51 -8.37 31.24
C SER A 464 -12.40 -7.52 32.13
N PHE A 465 -11.79 -6.68 32.98
CA PHE A 465 -12.52 -5.70 33.76
C PHE A 465 -11.71 -4.41 33.91
N SER A 466 -12.41 -3.31 34.14
CA SER A 466 -11.81 -2.04 34.52
C SER A 466 -12.63 -1.34 35.59
N LEU A 467 -11.91 -0.66 36.49
CA LEU A 467 -12.47 0.18 37.55
C LEU A 467 -11.93 1.60 37.38
N GLY A 468 -12.77 2.59 37.58
CA GLY A 468 -12.39 3.98 37.51
C GLY A 468 -12.96 4.77 38.69
N TRP A 469 -12.15 5.63 39.30
CA TRP A 469 -12.55 6.54 40.32
C TRP A 469 -12.18 7.97 39.92
N ARG A 470 -13.19 8.80 39.75
CA ARG A 470 -13.04 10.19 39.37
C ARG A 470 -13.00 11.05 40.62
N LEU A 471 -11.81 11.18 41.21
CA LEU A 471 -11.54 11.90 42.44
C LEU A 471 -11.98 13.38 42.37
N SER A 472 -11.83 14.03 41.21
CA SER A 472 -12.27 15.42 41.01
C SER A 472 -13.77 15.63 41.22
N GLU A 473 -14.59 14.56 41.12
CA GLU A 473 -16.04 14.62 41.32
C GLU A 473 -16.45 14.41 42.79
N GLU A 474 -15.50 14.08 43.66
CA GLU A 474 -15.78 13.86 45.07
C GLU A 474 -16.10 15.19 45.81
N PRO A 475 -17.10 15.18 46.73
CA PRO A 475 -17.51 16.38 47.44
C PRO A 475 -16.40 17.09 48.22
N PHE A 476 -15.41 16.31 48.73
CA PHE A 476 -14.27 16.88 49.46
C PHE A 476 -13.29 17.63 48.56
N ILE A 477 -13.17 17.27 47.29
CA ILE A 477 -12.37 18.01 46.30
C ILE A 477 -13.18 19.18 45.72
N LYS A 478 -14.44 18.97 45.35
CA LYS A 478 -15.32 20.00 44.78
C LYS A 478 -15.52 21.19 45.74
N LYS A 479 -15.56 20.93 47.03
CA LYS A 479 -15.76 21.98 48.06
C LYS A 479 -14.44 22.62 48.50
N SER A 480 -13.29 22.12 48.10
CA SER A 480 -11.97 22.65 48.45
C SER A 480 -11.43 23.61 47.38
N SER A 481 -10.44 24.40 47.74
CA SER A 481 -9.70 25.24 46.80
C SER A 481 -8.97 24.44 45.70
N LEU A 482 -8.74 23.17 45.94
CA LEU A 482 -8.13 22.25 44.99
C LEU A 482 -8.97 22.07 43.73
N SER A 483 -10.29 22.30 43.77
CA SER A 483 -11.19 22.20 42.58
C SER A 483 -10.82 23.18 41.46
N LYS A 484 -10.14 24.28 41.78
CA LYS A 484 -9.65 25.26 40.81
C LYS A 484 -8.46 24.75 39.99
N VAL A 485 -7.69 23.80 40.55
CA VAL A 485 -6.47 23.24 39.94
C VAL A 485 -6.73 21.83 39.43
N LEU A 486 -7.43 20.99 40.21
CA LEU A 486 -7.75 19.59 39.90
C LEU A 486 -9.11 19.49 39.25
N THR A 487 -9.24 19.96 38.01
CA THR A 487 -10.49 19.96 37.25
C THR A 487 -10.91 18.56 36.78
N ASN A 488 -9.96 17.67 36.51
CA ASN A 488 -10.21 16.29 36.10
C ASN A 488 -9.10 15.35 36.58
N LEU A 489 -9.30 14.74 37.75
CA LEU A 489 -8.42 13.72 38.31
C LEU A 489 -9.18 12.39 38.35
N LYS A 490 -8.70 11.40 37.58
CA LYS A 490 -9.28 10.06 37.49
C LYS A 490 -8.20 8.99 37.71
N LEU A 491 -8.41 8.11 38.68
CA LEU A 491 -7.65 6.88 38.83
C LEU A 491 -8.34 5.76 38.07
N ARG A 492 -7.58 4.94 37.36
CA ARG A 492 -8.09 3.80 36.60
C ARG A 492 -7.22 2.57 36.82
N TYR A 493 -7.87 1.44 37.05
CA TYR A 493 -7.24 0.13 37.04
C TYR A 493 -7.94 -0.74 36.01
N SER A 494 -7.18 -1.49 35.22
CA SER A 494 -7.72 -2.43 34.23
C SER A 494 -6.89 -3.69 34.18
N TRP A 495 -7.59 -4.82 34.07
CA TRP A 495 -7.01 -6.12 33.85
C TRP A 495 -7.78 -6.85 32.76
N GLY A 496 -7.09 -7.66 31.95
CA GLY A 496 -7.73 -8.44 30.92
C GLY A 496 -6.81 -9.53 30.37
N LYS A 497 -7.44 -10.63 29.97
CA LYS A 497 -6.81 -11.70 29.20
C LYS A 497 -7.13 -11.48 27.74
N VAL A 498 -6.09 -11.49 26.89
CA VAL A 498 -6.20 -11.42 25.44
C VAL A 498 -5.55 -12.66 24.82
N GLY A 499 -5.97 -13.03 23.64
CA GLY A 499 -5.38 -14.10 22.85
C GLY A 499 -5.04 -13.61 21.44
N SER A 500 -4.43 -14.46 20.65
CA SER A 500 -4.22 -14.24 19.21
C SER A 500 -4.14 -15.59 18.51
N ASP A 501 -4.80 -15.70 17.35
CA ASP A 501 -4.62 -16.79 16.39
C ASP A 501 -3.69 -16.41 15.23
N ALA A 502 -3.14 -15.19 15.27
CA ALA A 502 -2.15 -14.72 14.31
C ALA A 502 -0.83 -15.51 14.50
N GLY A 503 -0.37 -16.18 13.47
CA GLY A 503 0.79 -17.07 13.53
C GLY A 503 0.44 -18.55 13.74
N ALA A 504 -0.80 -18.89 14.05
CA ALA A 504 -1.27 -20.26 13.93
C ALA A 504 -1.58 -20.55 12.45
N SER A 505 -0.90 -21.52 11.87
CA SER A 505 -1.27 -22.04 10.56
C SER A 505 -2.41 -23.05 10.71
N ARG A 506 -3.29 -23.09 9.73
CA ARG A 506 -4.32 -24.11 9.62
C ARG A 506 -3.64 -25.49 9.56
N TRP A 507 -4.21 -26.48 10.23
CA TRP A 507 -3.73 -27.87 10.26
C TRP A 507 -2.47 -28.14 11.07
N ASN A 508 -1.85 -27.17 11.75
CA ASN A 508 -0.68 -27.40 12.63
C ASN A 508 -0.91 -28.43 13.75
N TYR A 509 -2.18 -28.78 14.04
CA TYR A 509 -2.54 -29.81 15.00
C TYR A 509 -2.58 -31.23 14.40
N ILE A 510 -2.39 -31.35 13.08
CA ILE A 510 -2.30 -32.65 12.41
C ILE A 510 -0.83 -33.07 12.40
N GLN A 511 -0.52 -34.18 13.08
CA GLN A 511 0.82 -34.75 13.00
C GLN A 511 1.04 -35.32 11.59
N SER A 512 2.02 -34.79 10.88
CA SER A 512 2.52 -35.40 9.64
C SER A 512 3.75 -36.23 9.99
N PHE A 513 3.68 -37.51 9.74
CA PHE A 513 4.84 -38.38 9.75
C PHE A 513 5.49 -38.29 8.37
N THR A 514 6.69 -37.73 8.30
CA THR A 514 7.57 -37.77 7.12
C THR A 514 8.52 -38.94 7.22
#